data_c72053e5f03331e916689fb1469d80e2
#
_entry.id   c72053e5f03331e916689fb1469d80e2
#
_cell.length_a   1.000
_cell.length_b   1.000
_cell.length_c   1.000
_cell.angle_alpha   90.00
_cell.angle_beta   90.00
_cell.angle_gamma   90.00
#
_symmetry.space_group_name_H-M   'P 1'
#
loop_
_entity.id
_entity.type
_entity.pdbx_description
1 polymer ?
#
loop_
_entity_poly.entity_id
_entity_poly.type
_entity_poly.pdbx_seq_one_letter_code
_entity_poly.pdbx_strand_id
1 'polypeptide(L)'
;GSAGSNATFTVTATGTPPLAYQWRFNGTNLASETASAYTRNNAQITDAGNYSVIVSNLAGRVTSDDAVLSVTQPAPPQIDSINLTSEGQIQLQVSGAPGCYAVDGASNLTDWVELATVTNTGSSFQYLDPETNLAQRFYRVRLVP
;
A
#
# COMPACT_ATOMS: atom_id res chain seq x y z
N GLY A 1 9.21 -2.90 -4.83
CA GLY A 1 7.97 -3.66 -4.76
C GLY A 1 6.75 -2.78 -4.53
N SER A 2 5.59 -3.35 -4.70
CA SER A 2 4.33 -2.64 -4.44
C SER A 2 3.92 -2.79 -2.97
N ALA A 3 3.19 -1.81 -2.45
CA ALA A 3 2.65 -1.87 -1.10
C ALA A 3 1.79 -3.12 -0.93
N GLY A 4 1.91 -3.78 0.21
CA GLY A 4 1.22 -5.04 0.51
C GLY A 4 1.99 -6.30 0.11
N SER A 5 3.06 -6.17 -0.66
CA SER A 5 3.92 -7.30 -1.03
C SER A 5 4.88 -7.68 0.10
N ASN A 6 5.39 -8.91 0.04
CA ASN A 6 6.45 -9.33 0.95
C ASN A 6 7.82 -9.03 0.35
N ALA A 7 8.74 -8.55 1.19
CA ALA A 7 10.13 -8.32 0.82
C ALA A 7 11.03 -9.23 1.66
N THR A 8 11.86 -10.04 1.00
CA THR A 8 12.77 -10.97 1.67
C THR A 8 14.22 -10.58 1.40
N PHE A 9 14.99 -10.51 2.47
CA PHE A 9 16.44 -10.26 2.44
C PHE A 9 17.15 -11.51 2.92
N THR A 10 18.21 -11.88 2.23
CA THR A 10 19.03 -13.04 2.60
C THR A 10 20.48 -12.63 2.67
N VAL A 11 21.25 -13.29 3.55
CA VAL A 11 22.68 -13.10 3.62
C VAL A 11 23.38 -14.46 3.56
N THR A 12 24.46 -14.53 2.79
CA THR A 12 25.37 -15.67 2.80
C THR A 12 26.67 -15.22 3.45
N ALA A 13 27.00 -15.81 4.59
CA ALA A 13 28.20 -15.47 5.34
C ALA A 13 29.10 -16.70 5.51
N THR A 14 30.42 -16.45 5.48
CA THR A 14 31.43 -17.48 5.74
C THR A 14 32.21 -17.10 6.99
N GLY A 15 32.65 -18.10 7.75
CA GLY A 15 33.42 -17.88 8.94
C GLY A 15 33.32 -19.07 9.90
N THR A 16 34.01 -18.97 11.03
CA THR A 16 34.00 -20.01 12.06
C THR A 16 32.66 -20.02 12.78
N PRO A 17 31.91 -21.14 12.75
CA PRO A 17 30.66 -21.26 13.50
C PRO A 17 30.86 -21.16 15.01
N PRO A 18 29.85 -20.78 15.81
CA PRO A 18 28.54 -20.36 15.36
C PRO A 18 28.56 -18.92 14.83
N LEU A 19 27.74 -18.66 13.79
CA LEU A 19 27.51 -17.33 13.26
C LEU A 19 26.20 -16.78 13.81
N ALA A 20 26.23 -15.52 14.25
CA ALA A 20 25.06 -14.80 14.73
C ALA A 20 24.70 -13.69 13.76
N TYR A 21 23.42 -13.39 13.66
CA TYR A 21 22.88 -12.38 12.73
C TYR A 21 22.02 -11.40 13.50
N GLN A 22 22.04 -10.12 13.07
CA GLN A 22 21.14 -9.08 13.56
C GLN A 22 20.76 -8.18 12.40
N TRP A 23 19.51 -8.22 12.01
CA TRP A 23 18.98 -7.36 10.95
C TRP A 23 18.70 -5.96 11.48
N ARG A 24 18.89 -4.98 10.62
CA ARG A 24 18.74 -3.54 10.92
C ARG A 24 17.95 -2.84 9.83
N PHE A 25 17.17 -1.87 10.26
CA PHE A 25 16.45 -0.96 9.36
C PHE A 25 16.92 0.46 9.63
N ASN A 26 17.44 1.13 8.59
CA ASN A 26 18.03 2.47 8.68
C ASN A 26 19.03 2.62 9.84
N GLY A 27 19.82 1.57 10.07
CA GLY A 27 20.82 1.56 11.13
C GLY A 27 20.31 1.20 12.52
N THR A 28 19.03 0.88 12.67
CA THR A 28 18.44 0.50 13.96
C THR A 28 18.14 -1.01 13.97
N ASN A 29 18.50 -1.69 15.06
CA ASN A 29 18.27 -3.11 15.20
C ASN A 29 16.77 -3.44 15.15
N LEU A 30 16.43 -4.46 14.36
CA LEU A 30 15.10 -5.06 14.34
C LEU A 30 15.01 -6.10 15.42
N ALA A 31 14.13 -5.91 16.40
CA ALA A 31 14.02 -6.81 17.55
C ALA A 31 13.73 -8.24 17.11
N SER A 32 14.50 -9.20 17.65
CA SER A 32 14.34 -10.64 17.42
C SER A 32 14.61 -11.12 15.98
N GLU A 33 15.08 -10.25 15.09
CA GLU A 33 15.41 -10.62 13.71
C GLU A 33 16.87 -11.06 13.64
N THR A 34 17.11 -12.33 13.97
CA THR A 34 18.44 -12.91 14.17
C THR A 34 18.70 -14.14 13.31
N ALA A 35 17.91 -14.40 12.29
CA ALA A 35 18.10 -15.46 11.32
C ALA A 35 18.95 -15.00 10.12
N SER A 36 19.40 -15.94 9.29
CA SER A 36 20.16 -15.62 8.07
C SER A 36 19.29 -14.99 6.97
N ALA A 37 17.98 -14.91 7.17
CA ALA A 37 17.04 -14.24 6.29
C ALA A 37 16.04 -13.44 7.12
N TYR A 38 15.59 -12.34 6.55
CA TYR A 38 14.54 -11.50 7.12
C TYR A 38 13.47 -11.24 6.07
N THR A 39 12.21 -11.40 6.43
CA THR A 39 11.08 -11.09 5.55
C THR A 39 10.22 -10.02 6.19
N ARG A 40 10.05 -8.91 5.50
CA ARG A 40 9.05 -7.91 5.83
C ARG A 40 7.77 -8.28 5.13
N ASN A 41 6.80 -8.77 5.87
CA ASN A 41 5.48 -9.13 5.33
C ASN A 41 4.63 -7.88 5.16
N ASN A 42 3.83 -7.83 4.10
CA ASN A 42 2.89 -6.75 3.85
C ASN A 42 3.58 -5.38 3.92
N ALA A 43 4.69 -5.23 3.20
CA ALA A 43 5.49 -4.03 3.24
C ALA A 43 4.68 -2.80 2.84
N GLN A 44 4.76 -1.76 3.65
CA GLN A 44 4.09 -0.49 3.43
C GLN A 44 5.12 0.58 3.04
N ILE A 45 4.64 1.75 2.64
CA ILE A 45 5.52 2.84 2.21
C ILE A 45 6.49 3.27 3.33
N THR A 46 6.07 3.13 4.59
CA THR A 46 6.90 3.41 5.77
C THR A 46 8.02 2.40 5.99
N ASP A 47 7.96 1.24 5.33
CA ASP A 47 9.01 0.22 5.39
C ASP A 47 10.10 0.43 4.33
N ALA A 48 9.93 1.40 3.45
CA ALA A 48 10.96 1.77 2.48
C ALA A 48 12.18 2.35 3.18
N GLY A 49 13.35 1.91 2.79
CA GLY A 49 14.60 2.37 3.40
C GLY A 49 15.72 1.37 3.21
N ASN A 50 16.74 1.49 4.06
CA ASN A 50 17.95 0.68 3.99
C ASN A 50 17.91 -0.45 5.00
N TYR A 51 18.11 -1.66 4.52
CA TYR A 51 18.20 -2.87 5.35
C TYR A 51 19.62 -3.41 5.30
N SER A 52 20.13 -3.78 6.45
CA SER A 52 21.47 -4.36 6.59
C SER A 52 21.47 -5.43 7.65
N VAL A 53 22.51 -6.23 7.70
CA VAL A 53 22.67 -7.29 8.69
C VAL A 53 24.08 -7.23 9.26
N ILE A 54 24.17 -7.39 10.59
CA ILE A 54 25.44 -7.59 11.28
C ILE A 54 25.61 -9.09 11.44
N VAL A 55 26.73 -9.62 10.96
CA VAL A 55 27.12 -11.01 11.14
C VAL A 55 28.30 -11.05 12.08
N SER A 56 28.23 -11.89 13.12
CA SER A 56 29.26 -11.98 14.15
C SER A 56 29.58 -13.41 14.53
N ASN A 57 30.80 -13.60 15.03
CA ASN A 57 31.30 -14.82 15.67
C ASN A 57 32.30 -14.42 16.74
N LEU A 58 33.02 -15.40 17.28
CA LEU A 58 34.06 -15.16 18.33
C LEU A 58 35.23 -14.30 17.80
N ALA A 59 35.49 -14.28 16.48
CA ALA A 59 36.57 -13.50 15.89
C ALA A 59 36.25 -12.04 15.66
N GLY A 60 34.96 -11.69 15.63
CA GLY A 60 34.54 -10.32 15.38
C GLY A 60 33.19 -10.23 14.69
N ARG A 61 32.90 -9.05 14.11
CA ARG A 61 31.64 -8.78 13.41
C ARG A 61 31.87 -7.98 12.15
N VAL A 62 30.95 -8.15 11.21
CA VAL A 62 30.92 -7.42 9.93
C VAL A 62 29.49 -6.98 9.67
N THR A 63 29.34 -5.74 9.20
CA THR A 63 28.03 -5.22 8.75
C THR A 63 27.97 -5.30 7.23
N SER A 64 26.88 -5.82 6.68
CA SER A 64 26.66 -5.86 5.23
C SER A 64 26.49 -4.46 4.65
N ASP A 65 26.62 -4.36 3.32
CA ASP A 65 26.15 -3.19 2.60
C ASP A 65 24.65 -3.06 2.74
N ASP A 66 24.13 -1.85 2.55
CA ASP A 66 22.70 -1.60 2.60
C ASP A 66 21.99 -2.20 1.38
N ALA A 67 20.89 -2.88 1.63
CA ALA A 67 19.92 -3.26 0.61
C ALA A 67 18.76 -2.29 0.67
N VAL A 68 18.47 -1.63 -0.44
CA VAL A 68 17.42 -0.61 -0.49
C VAL A 68 16.09 -1.26 -0.82
N LEU A 69 15.10 -1.08 0.06
CA LEU A 69 13.71 -1.45 -0.22
C LEU A 69 12.96 -0.21 -0.72
N SER A 70 12.43 -0.30 -1.94
CA SER A 70 11.54 0.70 -2.50
C SER A 70 10.12 0.16 -2.48
N VAL A 71 9.18 0.94 -1.95
CA VAL A 71 7.77 0.56 -1.89
C VAL A 71 6.97 1.63 -2.63
N THR A 72 6.21 1.19 -3.64
CA THR A 72 5.33 2.07 -4.41
C THR A 72 3.90 1.86 -3.98
N GLN A 73 3.18 2.96 -3.85
CA GLN A 73 1.75 2.95 -3.53
C GLN A 73 1.01 3.59 -4.70
N PRO A 74 -0.11 2.98 -5.18
CA PRO A 74 -0.93 3.61 -6.20
C PRO A 74 -1.42 4.97 -5.73
N ALA A 75 -1.48 5.94 -6.65
CA ALA A 75 -2.09 7.22 -6.35
C ALA A 75 -3.55 7.01 -5.94
N PRO A 76 -4.10 7.78 -4.98
CA PRO A 76 -5.51 7.68 -4.63
C PRO A 76 -6.38 8.01 -5.85
N PRO A 77 -7.58 7.40 -5.94
CA PRO A 77 -8.50 7.73 -7.01
C PRO A 77 -8.96 9.18 -6.90
N GLN A 78 -9.28 9.78 -8.03
CA GLN A 78 -9.72 11.17 -8.10
C GLN A 78 -11.06 11.25 -8.82
N ILE A 79 -12.02 11.96 -8.22
CA ILE A 79 -13.26 12.32 -8.92
C ILE A 79 -12.97 13.54 -9.79
N ASP A 80 -12.95 13.32 -11.11
CA ASP A 80 -12.58 14.36 -12.07
C ASP A 80 -13.75 15.27 -12.38
N SER A 81 -14.96 14.73 -12.42
CA SER A 81 -16.17 15.51 -12.69
C SER A 81 -17.40 14.85 -12.06
N ILE A 82 -18.36 15.69 -11.76
CA ILE A 82 -19.70 15.29 -11.30
C ILE A 82 -20.70 15.98 -12.23
N ASN A 83 -21.52 15.19 -12.89
CA ASN A 83 -22.50 15.69 -13.86
C ASN A 83 -23.89 15.20 -13.54
N LEU A 84 -24.87 16.07 -13.78
CA LEU A 84 -26.27 15.71 -13.72
C LEU A 84 -26.72 15.26 -15.12
N THR A 85 -27.27 14.06 -15.21
CA THR A 85 -27.79 13.53 -16.46
C THR A 85 -29.16 14.14 -16.80
N SER A 86 -29.60 13.96 -18.04
CA SER A 86 -30.93 14.40 -18.46
C SER A 86 -32.08 13.70 -17.72
N GLU A 87 -31.81 12.54 -17.10
CA GLU A 87 -32.76 11.77 -16.31
C GLU A 87 -32.73 12.14 -14.82
N GLY A 88 -31.92 13.13 -14.42
CA GLY A 88 -31.82 13.58 -13.04
C GLY A 88 -30.89 12.75 -12.16
N GLN A 89 -30.05 11.91 -12.74
CA GLN A 89 -29.07 11.11 -12.01
C GLN A 89 -27.73 11.81 -11.97
N ILE A 90 -26.94 11.49 -10.96
CA ILE A 90 -25.56 12.00 -10.82
C ILE A 90 -24.60 10.99 -11.44
N GLN A 91 -23.74 11.48 -12.33
CA GLN A 91 -22.67 10.70 -12.95
C GLN A 91 -21.33 11.19 -12.48
N LEU A 92 -20.49 10.27 -11.99
CA LEU A 92 -19.12 10.54 -11.59
C LEU A 92 -18.16 10.02 -12.64
N GLN A 93 -17.16 10.84 -13.01
CA GLN A 93 -16.01 10.41 -13.77
C GLN A 93 -14.82 10.32 -12.82
N VAL A 94 -14.23 9.14 -12.73
CA VAL A 94 -13.18 8.85 -11.77
C VAL A 94 -11.94 8.35 -12.49
N SER A 95 -10.78 8.91 -12.17
CA SER A 95 -9.48 8.41 -12.63
C SER A 95 -8.77 7.66 -11.51
N GLY A 96 -8.04 6.62 -11.89
CA GLY A 96 -7.29 5.80 -10.97
C GLY A 96 -6.63 4.63 -11.67
N ALA A 97 -5.66 3.99 -11.01
CA ALA A 97 -5.01 2.78 -11.52
C ALA A 97 -6.02 1.62 -11.60
N PRO A 98 -5.73 0.60 -12.42
CA PRO A 98 -6.57 -0.60 -12.41
C PRO A 98 -6.70 -1.20 -11.02
N GLY A 99 -7.88 -1.63 -10.65
CA GLY A 99 -8.17 -2.18 -9.34
C GLY A 99 -9.65 -2.13 -9.01
N CYS A 100 -9.98 -2.54 -7.80
CA CYS A 100 -11.33 -2.51 -7.27
C CYS A 100 -11.53 -1.27 -6.41
N TYR A 101 -12.60 -0.54 -6.66
CA TYR A 101 -12.92 0.69 -5.94
C TYR A 101 -14.31 0.61 -5.33
N ALA A 102 -14.47 1.21 -4.16
CA ALA A 102 -15.77 1.44 -3.56
C ALA A 102 -16.17 2.90 -3.77
N VAL A 103 -17.43 3.10 -4.17
CA VAL A 103 -18.04 4.43 -4.24
C VAL A 103 -18.96 4.57 -3.04
N ASP A 104 -18.68 5.55 -2.21
CA ASP A 104 -19.48 5.85 -1.02
C ASP A 104 -20.27 7.15 -1.25
N GLY A 105 -21.47 7.20 -0.70
CA GLY A 105 -22.30 8.40 -0.70
C GLY A 105 -22.80 8.74 0.68
N ALA A 106 -23.07 10.00 0.92
CA ALA A 106 -23.62 10.48 2.18
C ALA A 106 -24.46 11.74 1.95
N SER A 107 -25.46 11.93 2.81
CA SER A 107 -26.23 13.18 2.86
C SER A 107 -25.56 14.24 3.74
N ASN A 108 -24.57 13.82 4.52
CA ASN A 108 -23.72 14.67 5.34
C ASN A 108 -22.27 14.18 5.20
N LEU A 109 -21.31 14.77 5.90
CA LEU A 109 -19.90 14.40 5.80
C LEU A 109 -19.47 13.34 6.84
N THR A 110 -20.41 12.71 7.53
CA THR A 110 -20.11 11.74 8.60
C THR A 110 -20.70 10.36 8.38
N ASP A 111 -21.88 10.26 7.75
CA ASP A 111 -22.62 9.01 7.61
C ASP A 111 -22.47 8.45 6.20
N TRP A 112 -21.29 7.91 5.92
CA TRP A 112 -20.95 7.34 4.62
C TRP A 112 -21.53 5.93 4.46
N VAL A 113 -22.15 5.70 3.31
CA VAL A 113 -22.71 4.40 2.93
C VAL A 113 -22.06 3.95 1.63
N GLU A 114 -21.62 2.70 1.55
CA GLU A 114 -21.11 2.14 0.32
C GLU A 114 -22.25 1.94 -0.68
N LEU A 115 -22.18 2.61 -1.82
CA LEU A 115 -23.19 2.54 -2.87
C LEU A 115 -22.89 1.43 -3.86
N ALA A 116 -21.64 1.21 -4.19
CA ALA A 116 -21.22 0.20 -5.16
C ALA A 116 -19.74 -0.10 -5.03
N THR A 117 -19.34 -1.25 -5.57
CA THR A 117 -17.95 -1.57 -5.89
C THR A 117 -17.80 -1.63 -7.41
N VAL A 118 -16.72 -1.08 -7.92
CA VAL A 118 -16.45 -1.00 -9.35
C VAL A 118 -15.05 -1.56 -9.62
N THR A 119 -14.96 -2.46 -10.59
CA THR A 119 -13.65 -2.94 -11.08
C THR A 119 -13.21 -2.04 -12.23
N ASN A 120 -12.10 -1.34 -12.02
CA ASN A 120 -11.49 -0.51 -13.05
C ASN A 120 -10.40 -1.32 -13.76
N THR A 121 -10.53 -1.48 -15.07
CA THR A 121 -9.57 -2.22 -15.89
C THR A 121 -8.64 -1.30 -16.68
N GLY A 122 -8.88 0.00 -16.62
CA GLY A 122 -8.08 1.00 -17.34
C GLY A 122 -7.60 2.12 -16.43
N SER A 123 -7.56 3.32 -16.94
CA SER A 123 -7.12 4.52 -16.21
C SER A 123 -8.26 5.33 -15.62
N SER A 124 -9.50 4.98 -15.94
CA SER A 124 -10.69 5.69 -15.46
C SER A 124 -11.91 4.78 -15.50
N PHE A 125 -12.94 5.19 -14.78
CA PHE A 125 -14.26 4.55 -14.84
C PHE A 125 -15.33 5.60 -14.56
N GLN A 126 -16.58 5.25 -14.87
CA GLN A 126 -17.76 6.05 -14.57
C GLN A 126 -18.64 5.32 -13.58
N TYR A 127 -19.27 6.09 -12.71
CA TYR A 127 -20.32 5.58 -11.83
C TYR A 127 -21.56 6.44 -11.97
N LEU A 128 -22.71 5.81 -12.16
CA LEU A 128 -24.01 6.45 -12.21
C LEU A 128 -24.78 6.12 -10.95
N ASP A 129 -25.10 7.14 -10.14
CA ASP A 129 -25.94 6.97 -8.97
C ASP A 129 -27.39 6.85 -9.43
N PRO A 130 -28.08 5.74 -9.14
CA PRO A 130 -29.45 5.54 -9.59
C PRO A 130 -30.48 6.40 -8.87
N GLU A 131 -30.12 7.01 -7.74
CA GLU A 131 -31.02 7.84 -6.96
C GLU A 131 -31.24 9.19 -7.63
N THR A 132 -32.51 9.64 -7.69
CA THR A 132 -32.90 10.87 -8.35
C THR A 132 -33.52 11.93 -7.44
N ASN A 133 -33.93 11.56 -6.23
CA ASN A 133 -34.71 12.41 -5.33
C ASN A 133 -33.92 12.88 -4.10
N LEU A 134 -32.62 13.10 -4.27
CA LEU A 134 -31.75 13.50 -3.17
C LEU A 134 -31.63 15.01 -3.11
N ALA A 135 -31.89 15.59 -1.94
CA ALA A 135 -31.70 17.03 -1.72
C ALA A 135 -30.22 17.42 -1.71
N GLN A 136 -29.37 16.51 -1.21
CA GLN A 136 -27.95 16.73 -1.09
C GLN A 136 -27.23 15.38 -1.02
N ARG A 137 -26.11 15.28 -1.72
CA ARG A 137 -25.29 14.07 -1.69
C ARG A 137 -23.83 14.41 -1.90
N PHE A 138 -23.00 13.82 -1.03
CA PHE A 138 -21.55 13.85 -1.14
C PHE A 138 -21.06 12.49 -1.60
N TYR A 139 -19.95 12.47 -2.31
CA TYR A 139 -19.33 11.24 -2.84
C TYR A 139 -17.87 11.19 -2.44
N ARG A 140 -17.39 9.98 -2.22
CA ARG A 140 -15.97 9.68 -2.16
C ARG A 140 -15.72 8.33 -2.81
N VAL A 141 -14.50 8.14 -3.30
CA VAL A 141 -14.07 6.90 -3.92
C VAL A 141 -12.80 6.44 -3.20
N ARG A 142 -12.73 5.16 -2.88
CA ARG A 142 -11.58 4.57 -2.20
C ARG A 142 -11.18 3.25 -2.86
N LEU A 143 -9.87 2.99 -2.87
CA LEU A 143 -9.35 1.72 -3.34
C LEU A 143 -9.68 0.63 -2.30
N VAL A 144 -10.19 -0.50 -2.79
CA VAL A 144 -10.48 -1.67 -1.96
C VAL A 144 -9.31 -2.63 -2.08
N PRO A 145 -8.72 -3.07 -0.94
CA PRO A 145 -7.61 -4.00 -0.96
C PRO A 145 -7.98 -5.37 -1.52
#